data_6b3835af242e4d9a6573fdce7357cd1b
#
_entry.id   6b3835af242e4d9a6573fdce7357cd1b
#
_cell.length_a   1.000
_cell.length_b   1.000
_cell.length_c   1.000
_cell.angle_alpha   90.00
_cell.angle_beta   90.00
_cell.angle_gamma   90.00
#
_symmetry.space_group_name_H-M   'P 1'
#
loop_
_entity.id
_entity.type
_entity.pdbx_description
1 polymer ?
#
loop_
_entity_poly.entity_id
_entity_poly.type
_entity_poly.pdbx_seq_one_letter_code
_entity_poly.pdbx_strand_id
1 'polypeptide(L)'
;MKVLVTGGSGIVGHYVIDELYKLGHEVINADKFRMSSNLGHSGTTGQLASADVAVKLRENWPTTPKFFEVEISDYGQVISAMDGCDAVISLASRPSAANYVEEDVVQTNTMSMWNVCRAAEQLRVKRVALGSSYNSVGAMGTAARWAPNEVKPPEYFPMDQNVHTRSEDPYSIAKWLGEEIGEAFSRRSPWMAIASM
;
A
#
# COMPACT_ATOMS: atom_id res chain seq x y z
N MET A 1 9.62 12.26 13.11
CA MET A 1 10.16 11.81 11.81
C MET A 1 9.32 12.42 10.72
N LYS A 2 9.91 12.57 9.54
CA LYS A 2 9.20 12.93 8.32
C LYS A 2 8.86 11.65 7.55
N VAL A 3 7.58 11.37 7.37
CA VAL A 3 7.09 10.11 6.82
C VAL A 3 6.36 10.35 5.51
N LEU A 4 6.79 9.66 4.46
CA LEU A 4 6.06 9.59 3.20
C LEU A 4 4.97 8.51 3.31
N VAL A 5 3.74 8.87 2.99
CA VAL A 5 2.64 7.91 2.83
C VAL A 5 2.23 7.90 1.36
N THR A 6 2.50 6.81 0.64
CA THR A 6 1.96 6.64 -0.71
C THR A 6 0.55 6.07 -0.62
N GLY A 7 -0.36 6.53 -1.48
CA GLY A 7 -1.77 6.15 -1.33
C GLY A 7 -2.47 6.82 -0.14
N GLY A 8 -1.92 7.92 0.36
CA GLY A 8 -2.43 8.62 1.54
C GLY A 8 -3.82 9.24 1.35
N SER A 9 -4.26 9.44 0.12
CA SER A 9 -5.62 9.91 -0.19
C SER A 9 -6.67 8.79 -0.16
N GLY A 10 -6.25 7.53 -0.05
CA GLY A 10 -7.13 6.38 0.10
C GLY A 10 -7.67 6.21 1.52
N ILE A 11 -8.58 5.24 1.70
CA ILE A 11 -9.23 4.96 2.99
C ILE A 11 -8.19 4.66 4.07
N VAL A 12 -7.35 3.65 3.86
CA VAL A 12 -6.32 3.24 4.83
C VAL A 12 -5.33 4.40 5.06
N GLY A 13 -4.99 5.13 3.99
CA GLY A 13 -4.09 6.28 4.06
C GLY A 13 -4.54 7.36 5.04
N HIS A 14 -5.84 7.66 5.10
CA HIS A 14 -6.38 8.65 6.05
C HIS A 14 -6.17 8.22 7.51
N TYR A 15 -6.43 6.95 7.83
CA TYR A 15 -6.20 6.43 9.19
C TYR A 15 -4.72 6.43 9.55
N VAL A 16 -3.86 6.04 8.61
CA VAL A 16 -2.40 6.06 8.81
C VAL A 16 -1.89 7.47 9.04
N ILE A 17 -2.34 8.45 8.25
CA ILE A 17 -1.96 9.86 8.42
C ILE A 17 -2.44 10.38 9.77
N ASP A 18 -3.66 10.06 10.17
CA ASP A 18 -4.22 10.45 11.46
C ASP A 18 -3.37 9.92 12.64
N GLU A 19 -2.99 8.64 12.61
CA GLU A 19 -2.12 8.05 13.63
C GLU A 19 -0.71 8.67 13.63
N LEU A 20 -0.15 8.92 12.46
CA LEU A 20 1.16 9.57 12.37
C LEU A 20 1.16 10.98 12.99
N TYR A 21 0.08 11.75 12.81
CA TYR A 21 -0.07 13.05 13.45
C TYR A 21 -0.23 12.95 14.97
N LYS A 22 -1.00 12.00 15.48
CA LYS A 22 -1.12 11.72 16.93
C LYS A 22 0.21 11.37 17.55
N LEU A 23 1.08 10.69 16.79
CA LEU A 23 2.44 10.33 17.20
C LEU A 23 3.47 11.48 17.00
N GLY A 24 3.03 12.65 16.54
CA GLY A 24 3.89 13.83 16.38
C GLY A 24 4.83 13.75 15.17
N HIS A 25 4.44 13.04 14.11
CA HIS A 25 5.23 12.96 12.88
C HIS A 25 4.83 14.03 11.85
N GLU A 26 5.79 14.49 11.06
CA GLU A 26 5.54 15.25 9.84
C GLU A 26 5.14 14.26 8.73
N VAL A 27 4.07 14.58 7.99
CA VAL A 27 3.52 13.67 6.98
C VAL A 27 3.56 14.31 5.61
N ILE A 28 4.03 13.55 4.62
CA ILE A 28 3.89 13.83 3.20
C ILE A 28 2.93 12.80 2.61
N ASN A 29 1.91 13.27 1.90
CA ASN A 29 1.01 12.43 1.12
C ASN A 29 1.44 12.40 -0.34
N ALA A 30 1.77 11.22 -0.86
CA ALA A 30 2.01 10.99 -2.28
C ALA A 30 0.90 10.11 -2.86
N ASP A 31 0.11 10.68 -3.75
CA ASP A 31 -1.02 9.96 -4.35
C ASP A 31 -1.30 10.50 -5.76
N LYS A 32 -1.97 9.75 -6.58
CA LYS A 32 -2.45 10.19 -7.89
C LYS A 32 -3.53 11.27 -7.80
N PHE A 33 -4.27 11.28 -6.70
CA PHE A 33 -5.37 12.19 -6.45
C PHE A 33 -5.20 12.90 -5.13
N ARG A 34 -5.51 14.21 -5.09
CA ARG A 34 -5.61 14.95 -3.83
C ARG A 34 -6.71 14.36 -2.96
N MET A 35 -6.52 14.44 -1.65
CA MET A 35 -7.59 14.15 -0.70
C MET A 35 -8.78 15.05 -1.01
N SER A 36 -9.86 14.45 -1.49
CA SER A 36 -11.13 15.14 -1.72
C SER A 36 -12.14 14.75 -0.65
N SER A 37 -13.21 15.54 -0.52
CA SER A 37 -14.39 15.15 0.26
C SER A 37 -15.08 13.91 -0.33
N ASN A 38 -14.82 13.60 -1.59
CA ASN A 38 -15.37 12.46 -2.30
C ASN A 38 -14.29 11.37 -2.44
N LEU A 39 -14.27 10.41 -1.52
CA LEU A 39 -13.48 9.18 -1.65
C LEU A 39 -14.03 8.21 -2.71
N GLY A 40 -15.04 8.61 -3.46
CA GLY A 40 -15.74 7.79 -4.44
C GLY A 40 -14.95 7.38 -5.69
N HIS A 41 -13.64 7.63 -5.76
CA HIS A 41 -12.83 7.30 -6.92
C HIS A 41 -12.20 5.91 -6.86
N SER A 42 -12.34 5.19 -5.77
CA SER A 42 -11.79 3.84 -5.65
C SER A 42 -12.83 2.73 -5.85
N GLY A 43 -13.72 2.82 -6.78
CA GLY A 43 -14.50 1.73 -7.42
C GLY A 43 -15.06 0.57 -6.60
N THR A 44 -15.14 0.66 -5.26
CA THR A 44 -15.66 -0.41 -4.42
C THR A 44 -16.85 0.06 -3.59
N THR A 45 -17.88 -0.75 -3.56
CA THR A 45 -19.22 -0.52 -2.98
C THR A 45 -19.28 -0.40 -1.45
N GLY A 46 -18.21 -0.21 -0.75
CA GLY A 46 -18.20 0.01 0.70
C GLY A 46 -17.74 1.42 1.14
N GLN A 47 -17.51 2.31 0.19
CA GLN A 47 -16.70 3.51 0.41
C GLN A 47 -17.46 4.76 0.83
N LEU A 48 -18.77 4.80 0.69
CA LEU A 48 -19.56 5.96 1.12
C LEU A 48 -19.51 6.18 2.64
N ALA A 49 -19.55 5.09 3.41
CA ALA A 49 -19.43 5.18 4.87
C ALA A 49 -18.02 5.60 5.34
N SER A 50 -16.99 5.33 4.53
CA SER A 50 -15.61 5.70 4.84
C SER A 50 -15.26 7.13 4.42
N ALA A 51 -16.01 7.74 3.50
CA ALA A 51 -15.84 9.15 3.14
C ALA A 51 -16.13 10.08 4.32
N ASP A 52 -17.25 9.86 5.00
CA ASP A 52 -17.63 10.66 6.19
C ASP A 52 -16.61 10.50 7.33
N VAL A 53 -16.09 9.29 7.52
CA VAL A 53 -15.04 9.04 8.53
C VAL A 53 -13.76 9.76 8.17
N ALA A 54 -13.33 9.73 6.92
CA ALA A 54 -12.13 10.42 6.47
C ALA A 54 -12.25 11.95 6.60
N VAL A 55 -13.43 12.51 6.36
CA VAL A 55 -13.70 13.94 6.61
C VAL A 55 -13.54 14.25 8.09
N LYS A 56 -14.15 13.47 8.97
CA LYS A 56 -14.04 13.64 10.43
C LYS A 56 -12.62 13.50 10.97
N LEU A 57 -11.84 12.56 10.44
CA LEU A 57 -10.43 12.43 10.82
C LEU A 57 -9.65 13.70 10.49
N ARG A 58 -9.84 14.25 9.28
CA ARG A 58 -9.14 15.47 8.85
C ARG A 58 -9.45 16.71 9.67
N GLU A 59 -10.65 16.80 10.24
CA GLU A 59 -11.03 17.91 11.13
C GLU A 59 -10.12 18.02 12.36
N ASN A 60 -9.53 16.91 12.79
CA ASN A 60 -8.65 16.86 13.96
C ASN A 60 -7.16 16.94 13.61
N TRP A 61 -6.80 17.04 12.33
CA TRP A 61 -5.39 17.11 11.94
C TRP A 61 -4.80 18.49 12.23
N PRO A 62 -3.56 18.56 12.75
CA PRO A 62 -2.92 19.84 13.07
C PRO A 62 -2.65 20.68 11.80
N THR A 63 -2.51 20.02 10.66
CA THR A 63 -2.26 20.63 9.35
C THR A 63 -2.65 19.65 8.25
N THR A 64 -2.94 20.17 7.07
CA THR A 64 -3.07 19.35 5.86
C THR A 64 -1.68 18.83 5.46
N PRO A 65 -1.48 17.52 5.22
CA PRO A 65 -0.20 17.00 4.80
C PRO A 65 0.25 17.63 3.47
N LYS A 66 1.55 17.88 3.35
CA LYS A 66 2.13 18.28 2.07
C LYS A 66 1.78 17.20 1.02
N PHE A 67 1.26 17.62 -0.12
CA PHE A 67 0.78 16.71 -1.16
C PHE A 67 1.71 16.76 -2.38
N PHE A 68 2.11 15.56 -2.83
CA PHE A 68 2.71 15.37 -4.14
C PHE A 68 1.78 14.50 -5.01
N GLU A 69 1.49 14.96 -6.21
CA GLU A 69 0.84 14.14 -7.22
C GLU A 69 1.87 13.18 -7.80
N VAL A 70 1.65 11.88 -7.60
CA VAL A 70 2.62 10.82 -7.92
C VAL A 70 1.92 9.66 -8.61
N GLU A 71 2.40 9.32 -9.81
CA GLU A 71 2.14 8.02 -10.40
C GLU A 71 3.16 7.03 -9.82
N ILE A 72 2.67 6.10 -9.01
CA ILE A 72 3.52 5.20 -8.21
C ILE A 72 4.37 4.24 -9.04
N SER A 73 3.97 3.97 -10.29
CA SER A 73 4.75 3.19 -11.24
C SER A 73 5.90 3.98 -11.88
N ASP A 74 5.93 5.31 -11.72
CA ASP A 74 7.02 6.18 -12.17
C ASP A 74 8.07 6.35 -11.06
N TYR A 75 9.23 5.75 -11.26
CA TYR A 75 10.34 5.81 -10.30
C TYR A 75 10.82 7.24 -10.01
N GLY A 76 10.88 8.10 -11.04
CA GLY A 76 11.34 9.49 -10.90
C GLY A 76 10.44 10.32 -9.99
N GLN A 77 9.13 10.11 -10.09
CA GLN A 77 8.16 10.76 -9.21
C GLN A 77 8.23 10.23 -7.79
N VAL A 78 8.38 8.92 -7.61
CA VAL A 78 8.49 8.28 -6.30
C VAL A 78 9.72 8.77 -5.54
N ILE A 79 10.89 8.74 -6.17
CA ILE A 79 12.14 9.16 -5.52
C ILE A 79 12.12 10.66 -5.18
N SER A 80 11.54 11.49 -6.05
CA SER A 80 11.41 12.93 -5.81
C SER A 80 10.49 13.24 -4.63
N ALA A 81 9.39 12.50 -4.48
CA ALA A 81 8.48 12.67 -3.35
C ALA A 81 9.07 12.16 -2.02
N MET A 82 9.97 11.18 -2.08
CA MET A 82 10.60 10.58 -0.91
C MET A 82 11.81 11.34 -0.40
N ASP A 83 12.33 12.30 -1.16
CA ASP A 83 13.54 13.02 -0.79
C ASP A 83 13.39 13.75 0.55
N GLY A 84 14.38 13.56 1.42
CA GLY A 84 14.40 14.10 2.78
C GLY A 84 13.42 13.46 3.76
N CYS A 85 12.83 12.29 3.45
CA CYS A 85 12.01 11.51 4.36
C CYS A 85 12.87 10.54 5.22
N ASP A 86 12.43 10.29 6.45
CA ASP A 86 13.03 9.33 7.38
C ASP A 86 12.46 7.92 7.24
N ALA A 87 11.22 7.84 6.77
CA ALA A 87 10.47 6.60 6.63
C ALA A 87 9.46 6.70 5.48
N VAL A 88 9.02 5.56 4.97
CA VAL A 88 7.94 5.46 3.99
C VAL A 88 6.95 4.37 4.36
N ILE A 89 5.66 4.66 4.17
CA ILE A 89 4.56 3.71 4.25
C ILE A 89 3.92 3.63 2.86
N SER A 90 4.01 2.47 2.24
CA SER A 90 3.56 2.22 0.87
C SER A 90 2.18 1.58 0.85
N LEU A 91 1.16 2.37 0.57
CA LEU A 91 -0.23 1.93 0.48
C LEU A 91 -0.82 2.09 -0.93
N ALA A 92 -0.13 2.82 -1.83
CA ALA A 92 -0.61 3.04 -3.19
C ALA A 92 -0.69 1.72 -3.95
N SER A 93 -1.91 1.36 -4.35
CA SER A 93 -2.17 0.13 -5.10
C SER A 93 -3.53 0.18 -5.79
N ARG A 94 -3.74 -0.68 -6.78
CA ARG A 94 -5.08 -1.06 -7.24
C ARG A 94 -5.68 -1.98 -6.17
N PRO A 95 -6.75 -1.59 -5.47
CA PRO A 95 -7.20 -2.30 -4.26
C PRO A 95 -8.01 -3.57 -4.53
N SER A 96 -8.23 -3.91 -5.79
CA SER A 96 -9.08 -5.04 -6.18
C SER A 96 -8.72 -5.53 -7.57
N ALA A 97 -8.82 -6.84 -7.78
CA ALA A 97 -8.73 -7.44 -9.11
C ALA A 97 -10.02 -7.28 -9.94
N ALA A 98 -11.16 -6.99 -9.28
CA ALA A 98 -12.48 -7.04 -9.94
C ALA A 98 -12.76 -5.84 -10.87
N ASN A 99 -12.17 -4.68 -10.58
CA ASN A 99 -12.54 -3.41 -11.22
C ASN A 99 -11.46 -2.83 -12.15
N TYR A 100 -10.40 -3.59 -12.40
CA TYR A 100 -9.26 -3.16 -13.19
C TYR A 100 -8.86 -4.24 -14.19
N VAL A 101 -8.13 -3.86 -15.22
CA VAL A 101 -7.47 -4.80 -16.13
C VAL A 101 -6.36 -5.51 -15.37
N GLU A 102 -6.21 -6.81 -15.58
CA GLU A 102 -5.28 -7.66 -14.82
C GLU A 102 -3.85 -7.15 -14.89
N GLU A 103 -3.41 -6.79 -16.09
CA GLU A 103 -2.06 -6.25 -16.33
C GLU A 103 -1.81 -4.96 -15.56
N ASP A 104 -2.81 -4.07 -15.49
CA ASP A 104 -2.70 -2.82 -14.70
C ASP A 104 -2.58 -3.10 -13.21
N VAL A 105 -3.31 -4.10 -12.70
CA VAL A 105 -3.22 -4.52 -11.29
C VAL A 105 -1.83 -5.06 -10.97
N VAL A 106 -1.35 -6.02 -11.76
CA VAL A 106 -0.04 -6.64 -11.54
C VAL A 106 1.06 -5.60 -11.69
N GLN A 107 1.06 -4.84 -12.77
CA GLN A 107 2.08 -3.83 -13.04
C GLN A 107 2.10 -2.74 -11.95
N THR A 108 0.96 -2.12 -11.67
CA THR A 108 0.89 -1.02 -10.70
C THR A 108 1.30 -1.50 -9.31
N ASN A 109 0.75 -2.61 -8.83
CA ASN A 109 0.99 -3.07 -7.47
C ASN A 109 2.42 -3.59 -7.26
N THR A 110 2.96 -4.31 -8.22
CA THR A 110 4.34 -4.81 -8.14
C THR A 110 5.36 -3.67 -8.27
N MET A 111 5.17 -2.79 -9.27
CA MET A 111 6.08 -1.66 -9.48
C MET A 111 6.02 -0.63 -8.38
N SER A 112 4.88 -0.44 -7.71
CA SER A 112 4.79 0.45 -6.55
C SER A 112 5.75 0.02 -5.44
N MET A 113 5.76 -1.25 -5.10
CA MET A 113 6.62 -1.79 -4.04
C MET A 113 8.09 -1.79 -4.45
N TRP A 114 8.39 -2.16 -5.70
CA TRP A 114 9.73 -2.08 -6.25
C TRP A 114 10.29 -0.64 -6.22
N ASN A 115 9.53 0.32 -6.72
CA ASN A 115 9.96 1.71 -6.80
C ASN A 115 10.16 2.33 -5.41
N VAL A 116 9.28 2.02 -4.46
CA VAL A 116 9.41 2.47 -3.08
C VAL A 116 10.68 1.90 -2.43
N CYS A 117 10.90 0.60 -2.52
CA CYS A 117 12.10 -0.04 -1.95
C CYS A 117 13.38 0.49 -2.60
N ARG A 118 13.38 0.64 -3.93
CA ARG A 118 14.52 1.19 -4.68
C ARG A 118 14.82 2.64 -4.31
N ALA A 119 13.80 3.49 -4.21
CA ALA A 119 13.97 4.88 -3.80
C ALA A 119 14.47 4.99 -2.35
N ALA A 120 13.91 4.19 -1.45
CA ALA A 120 14.35 4.13 -0.05
C ALA A 120 15.82 3.69 0.06
N GLU A 121 16.25 2.70 -0.71
CA GLU A 121 17.64 2.27 -0.77
C GLU A 121 18.56 3.40 -1.26
N GLN A 122 18.21 4.05 -2.36
CA GLN A 122 19.01 5.12 -2.96
C GLN A 122 19.12 6.36 -2.05
N LEU A 123 18.03 6.73 -1.39
CA LEU A 123 17.97 7.89 -0.49
C LEU A 123 18.38 7.57 0.95
N ARG A 124 18.76 6.34 1.24
CA ARG A 124 19.11 5.88 2.59
C ARG A 124 17.99 6.01 3.62
N VAL A 125 16.75 5.87 3.18
CA VAL A 125 15.58 5.79 4.07
C VAL A 125 15.61 4.44 4.80
N LYS A 126 15.64 4.48 6.12
CA LYS A 126 15.94 3.29 6.96
C LYS A 126 14.70 2.45 7.29
N ARG A 127 13.50 2.95 7.08
CA ARG A 127 12.26 2.31 7.50
C ARG A 127 11.25 2.32 6.37
N VAL A 128 10.83 1.13 5.96
CA VAL A 128 9.86 0.92 4.89
C VAL A 128 8.76 0.00 5.40
N ALA A 129 7.52 0.43 5.30
CA ALA A 129 6.36 -0.42 5.53
C ALA A 129 5.63 -0.62 4.20
N LEU A 130 5.42 -1.88 3.81
CA LEU A 130 4.73 -2.26 2.59
C LEU A 130 3.33 -2.76 2.94
N GLY A 131 2.30 -2.16 2.35
CA GLY A 131 0.92 -2.62 2.50
C GLY A 131 0.69 -3.90 1.71
N SER A 132 0.77 -5.04 2.37
CA SER A 132 0.40 -6.34 1.83
C SER A 132 -1.11 -6.60 1.97
N SER A 133 -1.51 -7.84 2.01
CA SER A 133 -2.89 -8.27 2.18
C SER A 133 -2.93 -9.73 2.64
N TYR A 134 -3.91 -10.10 3.45
CA TYR A 134 -4.18 -11.51 3.73
C TYR A 134 -4.49 -12.31 2.45
N ASN A 135 -4.87 -11.64 1.36
CA ASN A 135 -5.05 -12.28 0.06
C ASN A 135 -3.75 -12.78 -0.56
N SER A 136 -2.58 -12.30 -0.11
CA SER A 136 -1.28 -12.81 -0.56
C SER A 136 -1.11 -14.32 -0.33
N VAL A 137 -1.80 -14.87 0.66
CA VAL A 137 -1.85 -16.33 0.89
C VAL A 137 -2.74 -17.08 -0.10
N GLY A 138 -3.62 -16.37 -0.83
CA GLY A 138 -4.51 -16.97 -1.84
C GLY A 138 -5.66 -17.80 -1.30
N ALA A 139 -5.82 -17.88 0.02
CA ALA A 139 -6.76 -18.80 0.66
C ALA A 139 -8.16 -18.23 0.87
N MET A 140 -8.36 -16.94 0.68
CA MET A 140 -9.61 -16.29 1.07
C MET A 140 -10.07 -15.26 0.03
N GLY A 141 -11.21 -15.54 -0.58
CA GLY A 141 -11.99 -14.52 -1.28
C GLY A 141 -11.46 -14.06 -2.63
N THR A 142 -10.74 -14.91 -3.34
CA THR A 142 -10.52 -14.71 -4.76
C THR A 142 -11.84 -14.43 -5.45
N ALA A 143 -11.89 -13.39 -6.28
CA ALA A 143 -13.09 -13.10 -7.06
C ALA A 143 -13.54 -14.36 -7.81
N ALA A 144 -14.84 -14.63 -7.79
CA ALA A 144 -15.43 -15.88 -8.31
C ALA A 144 -15.02 -16.27 -9.73
N ARG A 145 -14.49 -15.32 -10.52
CA ARG A 145 -14.00 -15.60 -11.87
C ARG A 145 -12.66 -16.37 -11.92
N TRP A 146 -11.84 -16.30 -10.85
CA TRP A 146 -10.55 -17.01 -10.79
C TRP A 146 -10.63 -18.30 -9.95
N ALA A 147 -11.55 -18.35 -8.97
CA ALA A 147 -11.78 -19.55 -8.16
C ALA A 147 -13.28 -19.78 -7.98
N PRO A 148 -14.02 -20.14 -9.04
CA PRO A 148 -15.48 -20.19 -8.99
C PRO A 148 -16.06 -21.28 -8.09
N ASN A 149 -15.28 -22.31 -7.74
CA ASN A 149 -15.83 -23.53 -7.16
C ASN A 149 -15.20 -23.99 -5.83
N GLU A 150 -14.09 -23.42 -5.39
CA GLU A 150 -13.43 -23.89 -4.14
C GLU A 150 -12.67 -22.75 -3.45
N VAL A 151 -13.15 -22.34 -2.28
CA VAL A 151 -12.30 -21.61 -1.31
C VAL A 151 -11.46 -22.65 -0.59
N LYS A 152 -10.19 -22.76 -0.93
CA LYS A 152 -9.28 -23.65 -0.19
C LYS A 152 -8.78 -22.91 1.05
N PRO A 153 -9.01 -23.45 2.26
CA PRO A 153 -8.47 -22.85 3.47
C PRO A 153 -6.93 -22.89 3.44
N PRO A 154 -6.25 -22.00 4.19
CA PRO A 154 -4.82 -22.09 4.39
C PRO A 154 -4.45 -23.44 5.03
N GLU A 155 -3.17 -23.81 4.93
CA GLU A 155 -2.69 -25.11 5.42
C GLU A 155 -2.84 -25.27 6.94
N TYR A 156 -2.80 -24.15 7.68
CA TYR A 156 -2.96 -24.11 9.13
C TYR A 156 -3.44 -22.75 9.64
N PHE A 157 -3.91 -22.74 10.89
CA PHE A 157 -4.28 -21.56 11.67
C PHE A 157 -3.60 -21.59 13.06
N PRO A 158 -3.22 -20.45 13.65
CA PRO A 158 -3.22 -19.12 13.03
C PRO A 158 -2.22 -19.03 11.88
N MET A 159 -2.55 -18.24 10.84
CA MET A 159 -1.64 -18.01 9.73
C MET A 159 -0.45 -17.15 10.18
N ASP A 160 0.73 -17.51 9.69
CA ASP A 160 1.95 -16.72 9.84
C ASP A 160 2.68 -16.57 8.50
N GLN A 161 3.86 -15.98 8.50
CA GLN A 161 4.66 -15.73 7.29
C GLN A 161 5.16 -16.98 6.57
N ASN A 162 4.98 -18.17 7.13
CA ASN A 162 5.43 -19.44 6.53
C ASN A 162 4.30 -20.14 5.77
N VAL A 163 3.08 -19.61 5.81
CA VAL A 163 1.96 -20.18 5.03
C VAL A 163 2.28 -20.12 3.55
N HIS A 164 2.22 -21.25 2.88
CA HIS A 164 2.49 -21.31 1.44
C HIS A 164 1.41 -20.56 0.65
N THR A 165 1.83 -19.61 -0.20
CA THR A 165 0.90 -18.87 -1.02
C THR A 165 0.26 -19.74 -2.10
N ARG A 166 -1.03 -19.53 -2.33
CA ARG A 166 -1.83 -20.13 -3.41
C ARG A 166 -2.60 -19.06 -4.18
N SER A 167 -1.98 -17.89 -4.33
CA SER A 167 -2.60 -16.75 -5.00
C SER A 167 -2.91 -17.07 -6.45
N GLU A 168 -4.15 -16.82 -6.88
CA GLU A 168 -4.64 -17.13 -8.22
C GLU A 168 -5.09 -15.87 -8.99
N ASP A 169 -5.43 -14.79 -8.27
CA ASP A 169 -5.85 -13.54 -8.89
C ASP A 169 -4.72 -12.52 -8.97
N PRO A 170 -4.79 -11.56 -9.90
CA PRO A 170 -3.72 -10.59 -10.13
C PRO A 170 -3.41 -9.69 -8.93
N TYR A 171 -4.40 -9.38 -8.08
CA TYR A 171 -4.18 -8.59 -6.88
C TYR A 171 -3.38 -9.36 -5.82
N SER A 172 -3.81 -10.58 -5.55
CA SER A 172 -3.18 -11.49 -4.58
C SER A 172 -1.75 -11.82 -4.99
N ILE A 173 -1.53 -12.17 -6.26
CA ILE A 173 -0.19 -12.43 -6.83
C ILE A 173 0.70 -11.19 -6.67
N ALA A 174 0.21 -10.00 -7.02
CA ALA A 174 1.00 -8.79 -6.92
C ALA A 174 1.35 -8.41 -5.47
N LYS A 175 0.47 -8.72 -4.50
CA LYS A 175 0.75 -8.51 -3.07
C LYS A 175 1.83 -9.48 -2.58
N TRP A 176 1.74 -10.74 -2.92
CA TRP A 176 2.78 -11.73 -2.62
C TRP A 176 4.13 -11.35 -3.25
N LEU A 177 4.15 -10.99 -4.54
CA LEU A 177 5.38 -10.51 -5.20
C LEU A 177 5.97 -9.27 -4.49
N GLY A 178 5.13 -8.41 -3.93
CA GLY A 178 5.57 -7.26 -3.15
C GLY A 178 6.29 -7.64 -1.86
N GLU A 179 5.86 -8.71 -1.18
CA GLU A 179 6.54 -9.26 -0.01
C GLU A 179 7.91 -9.80 -0.40
N GLU A 180 8.02 -10.58 -1.48
CA GLU A 180 9.27 -11.10 -2.03
C GLU A 180 10.25 -9.98 -2.42
N ILE A 181 9.74 -8.89 -3.00
CA ILE A 181 10.52 -7.69 -3.28
C ILE A 181 11.08 -7.10 -1.98
N GLY A 182 10.24 -6.92 -0.96
CA GLY A 182 10.64 -6.43 0.35
C GLY A 182 11.77 -7.26 0.96
N GLU A 183 11.62 -8.57 0.93
CA GLU A 183 12.65 -9.50 1.41
C GLU A 183 13.96 -9.41 0.62
N ALA A 184 13.88 -9.32 -0.71
CA ALA A 184 15.07 -9.18 -1.56
C ALA A 184 15.84 -7.90 -1.21
N PHE A 185 15.15 -6.78 -1.00
CA PHE A 185 15.77 -5.53 -0.58
C PHE A 185 16.32 -5.60 0.85
N SER A 186 15.66 -6.27 1.78
CA SER A 186 16.17 -6.50 3.14
C SER A 186 17.48 -7.29 3.13
N ARG A 187 17.58 -8.32 2.28
CA ARG A 187 18.81 -9.12 2.14
C ARG A 187 19.97 -8.32 1.57
N ARG A 188 19.73 -7.50 0.52
CA ARG A 188 20.79 -6.73 -0.13
C ARG A 188 21.16 -5.44 0.59
N SER A 189 20.26 -4.90 1.40
CA SER A 189 20.42 -3.66 2.16
C SER A 189 20.04 -3.86 3.62
N PRO A 190 20.84 -4.62 4.40
CA PRO A 190 20.49 -5.04 5.78
C PRO A 190 20.41 -3.88 6.78
N TRP A 191 20.80 -2.68 6.40
CA TRP A 191 20.62 -1.46 7.17
C TRP A 191 19.21 -0.86 7.06
N MET A 192 18.41 -1.35 6.12
CA MET A 192 17.03 -0.90 5.87
C MET A 192 16.04 -1.91 6.46
N ALA A 193 15.28 -1.48 7.45
CA ALA A 193 14.21 -2.29 8.01
C ALA A 193 12.98 -2.20 7.10
N ILE A 194 12.54 -3.34 6.59
CA ILE A 194 11.33 -3.47 5.76
C ILE A 194 10.35 -4.38 6.49
N ALA A 195 9.09 -3.96 6.57
CA ALA A 195 7.99 -4.76 7.10
C ALA A 195 6.85 -4.80 6.07
N SER A 196 6.36 -6.00 5.76
CA SER A 196 5.11 -6.19 5.01
C SER A 196 3.96 -6.38 6.00
N MET A 197 2.83 -5.68 5.82
CA MET A 197 1.72 -5.61 6.76
C MET A 197 0.39 -5.87 6.06
#